data_364d4639e88f7a5347d71f1a4641311a
#
_entry.id   364d4639e88f7a5347d71f1a4641311a
#
_cell.length_a   1.000
_cell.length_b   1.000
_cell.length_c   1.000
_cell.angle_alpha   90.00
_cell.angle_beta   90.00
_cell.angle_gamma   90.00
#
_symmetry.space_group_name_H-M   'P 1'
#
loop_
_entity.id
_entity.type
_entity.pdbx_description
1 polymer ?
#
loop_
_entity_poly.entity_id
_entity_poly.type
_entity_poly.pdbx_seq_one_letter_code
_entity_poly.pdbx_strand_id
1 'polypeptide(L)'
;MRLDTVFLGRRLKAPVLIGAMTGGAEKAGVINRNLATAARNLGLGMMLGSQRVMLEHPDAWESFNVREVAPEILLIGNLGAAQFMLGYGAEQARRAVDEVMADALAIHLNPLQEALQRGGDTRWQGVTYRLKQVARELDFPVIIKEVGHGLDAATLRALADGPFAAYDVAGAGGTSWARVEQLVAHGQVHSPDLCELGVPTAQALRQARKTLPGAQLIASGGIRSGLDAARALSLGAEVVAVARPLLEPALDSSEAAEAWLRNFIQELRVALFVGGYRDVREVRGGKGTPLQAALRVTPSFRKAPCFAALRVSPW
;
A
#
# COMPACT_ATOMS: atom_id res chain seq x y z
N MET A 1 -10.08 11.03 -21.84
CA MET A 1 -9.98 9.98 -20.81
C MET A 1 -9.93 10.64 -19.43
N ARG A 2 -10.96 10.43 -18.60
CA ARG A 2 -11.03 10.97 -17.24
C ARG A 2 -10.48 9.94 -16.26
N LEU A 3 -9.57 10.40 -15.38
CA LEU A 3 -8.95 9.54 -14.37
C LEU A 3 -9.44 9.86 -12.95
N ASP A 4 -10.20 10.93 -12.77
CA ASP A 4 -10.69 11.32 -11.46
C ASP A 4 -11.59 10.23 -10.84
N THR A 5 -11.43 10.01 -9.56
CA THR A 5 -12.17 9.00 -8.80
C THR A 5 -12.46 9.52 -7.39
N VAL A 6 -13.36 8.83 -6.68
CA VAL A 6 -13.58 9.04 -5.25
C VAL A 6 -13.11 7.79 -4.51
N PHE A 7 -12.31 7.98 -3.48
CA PHE A 7 -11.84 6.91 -2.60
C PHE A 7 -11.91 7.39 -1.14
N LEU A 8 -12.49 6.60 -0.24
CA LEU A 8 -12.76 6.95 1.16
C LEU A 8 -13.42 8.33 1.31
N GLY A 9 -14.37 8.66 0.44
CA GLY A 9 -15.08 9.95 0.43
C GLY A 9 -14.26 11.14 -0.12
N ARG A 10 -12.99 10.98 -0.45
CA ARG A 10 -12.11 12.04 -0.96
C ARG A 10 -11.93 11.93 -2.48
N ARG A 11 -11.99 13.07 -3.18
CA ARG A 11 -11.75 13.12 -4.63
C ARG A 11 -10.26 13.09 -4.93
N LEU A 12 -9.86 12.16 -5.80
CA LEU A 12 -8.51 12.04 -6.33
C LEU A 12 -8.52 12.38 -7.83
N LYS A 13 -7.49 13.08 -8.34
CA LYS A 13 -7.36 13.41 -9.78
C LYS A 13 -6.96 12.20 -10.64
N ALA A 14 -6.42 11.16 -10.02
CA ALA A 14 -6.15 9.85 -10.62
C ALA A 14 -6.33 8.74 -9.57
N PRO A 15 -6.63 7.48 -9.98
CA PRO A 15 -6.83 6.36 -9.05
C PRO A 15 -5.49 5.82 -8.52
N VAL A 16 -4.67 6.71 -7.98
CA VAL A 16 -3.29 6.43 -7.55
C VAL A 16 -3.08 6.94 -6.13
N LEU A 17 -2.53 6.09 -5.29
CA LEU A 17 -2.01 6.42 -3.96
C LEU A 17 -0.49 6.24 -3.95
N ILE A 18 0.20 7.06 -3.19
CA ILE A 18 1.56 6.76 -2.76
C ILE A 18 1.46 5.74 -1.64
N GLY A 19 2.06 4.56 -1.81
CA GLY A 19 1.98 3.46 -0.86
C GLY A 19 2.86 3.68 0.36
N ALA A 20 2.54 2.99 1.46
CA ALA A 20 3.28 3.04 2.72
C ALA A 20 4.74 2.58 2.54
N MET A 21 5.70 3.35 3.02
CA MET A 21 7.12 3.03 2.90
C MET A 21 7.91 3.28 4.18
N THR A 22 8.05 4.52 4.61
CA THR A 22 9.06 4.92 5.58
C THR A 22 8.53 5.91 6.63
N GLY A 23 9.30 6.05 7.72
CA GLY A 23 9.09 6.96 8.83
C GLY A 23 10.09 6.67 9.96
N GLY A 24 10.21 7.56 10.90
CA GLY A 24 11.01 7.36 12.11
C GLY A 24 12.48 7.81 12.04
N ALA A 25 12.96 8.26 10.90
CA ALA A 25 14.32 8.76 10.72
C ALA A 25 14.33 10.07 9.93
N GLU A 26 15.35 10.89 10.06
CA GLU A 26 15.49 12.18 9.37
C GLU A 26 15.34 12.05 7.84
N LYS A 27 16.05 11.11 7.22
CA LYS A 27 15.94 10.84 5.79
C LYS A 27 14.53 10.41 5.38
N ALA A 28 13.83 9.68 6.25
CA ALA A 28 12.45 9.29 6.04
C ALA A 28 11.52 10.52 6.03
N GLY A 29 11.77 11.52 6.87
CA GLY A 29 11.05 12.79 6.87
C GLY A 29 11.21 13.55 5.55
N VAL A 30 12.42 13.61 4.99
CA VAL A 30 12.67 14.22 3.66
C VAL A 30 11.87 13.49 2.59
N ILE A 31 11.94 12.16 2.54
CA ILE A 31 11.19 11.35 1.58
C ILE A 31 9.69 11.60 1.70
N ASN A 32 9.15 11.57 2.93
CA ASN A 32 7.73 11.75 3.17
C ASN A 32 7.26 13.15 2.75
N ARG A 33 8.00 14.21 3.03
CA ARG A 33 7.66 15.57 2.59
C ARG A 33 7.70 15.71 1.07
N ASN A 34 8.72 15.16 0.40
CA ASN A 34 8.82 15.19 -1.06
C ASN A 34 7.64 14.44 -1.72
N LEU A 35 7.29 13.25 -1.20
CA LEU A 35 6.15 12.48 -1.68
C LEU A 35 4.82 13.19 -1.44
N ALA A 36 4.63 13.79 -0.27
CA ALA A 36 3.41 14.52 0.07
C ALA A 36 3.24 15.77 -0.81
N THR A 37 4.34 16.48 -1.09
CA THR A 37 4.36 17.62 -2.01
C THR A 37 3.95 17.20 -3.43
N ALA A 38 4.52 16.11 -3.94
CA ALA A 38 4.14 15.53 -5.23
C ALA A 38 2.67 15.08 -5.25
N ALA A 39 2.20 14.44 -4.17
CA ALA A 39 0.80 14.02 -4.03
C ALA A 39 -0.15 15.22 -4.08
N ARG A 40 0.16 16.31 -3.35
CA ARG A 40 -0.61 17.57 -3.38
C ARG A 40 -0.69 18.16 -4.78
N ASN A 41 0.44 18.32 -5.45
CA ASN A 41 0.52 18.94 -6.77
C ASN A 41 -0.30 18.14 -7.81
N LEU A 42 -0.33 16.81 -7.67
CA LEU A 42 -1.04 15.92 -8.59
C LEU A 42 -2.47 15.56 -8.13
N GLY A 43 -2.88 15.96 -6.92
CA GLY A 43 -4.19 15.63 -6.35
C GLY A 43 -4.37 14.14 -6.08
N LEU A 44 -3.34 13.51 -5.52
CA LEU A 44 -3.29 12.09 -5.14
C LEU A 44 -3.44 11.92 -3.62
N GLY A 45 -3.58 10.67 -3.16
CA GLY A 45 -3.49 10.33 -1.74
C GLY A 45 -2.15 9.69 -1.39
N MET A 46 -1.87 9.60 -0.08
CA MET A 46 -0.63 9.03 0.45
C MET A 46 -0.91 8.18 1.70
N MET A 47 -0.23 7.04 1.82
CA MET A 47 -0.14 6.24 3.04
C MET A 47 1.23 6.46 3.69
N LEU A 48 1.25 6.69 5.00
CA LEU A 48 2.49 6.76 5.79
C LEU A 48 3.09 5.36 6.02
N GLY A 49 4.38 5.29 6.31
CA GLY A 49 5.01 4.11 6.87
C GLY A 49 4.48 3.82 8.28
N SER A 50 4.90 2.69 8.89
CA SER A 50 4.44 2.33 10.24
C SER A 50 4.76 3.41 11.26
N GLN A 51 3.74 3.90 11.95
CA GLN A 51 3.83 4.95 12.97
C GLN A 51 4.15 4.40 14.37
N ARG A 52 4.44 3.08 14.48
CA ARG A 52 4.84 2.50 15.77
C ARG A 52 5.94 3.31 16.45
N VAL A 53 7.00 3.62 15.71
CA VAL A 53 8.15 4.37 16.23
C VAL A 53 7.75 5.75 16.72
N MET A 54 6.81 6.42 16.10
CA MET A 54 6.28 7.72 16.52
C MET A 54 5.54 7.64 17.86
N LEU A 55 4.73 6.58 18.06
CA LEU A 55 3.99 6.37 19.30
C LEU A 55 4.90 5.98 20.46
N GLU A 56 6.00 5.28 20.19
CA GLU A 56 7.00 4.85 21.19
C GLU A 56 8.06 5.93 21.46
N HIS A 57 8.38 6.75 20.44
CA HIS A 57 9.41 7.79 20.47
C HIS A 57 8.86 9.09 19.86
N PRO A 58 8.34 10.02 20.67
CA PRO A 58 7.69 11.24 20.18
C PRO A 58 8.56 12.08 19.24
N ASP A 59 9.87 12.09 19.39
CA ASP A 59 10.81 12.83 18.53
C ASP A 59 10.75 12.34 17.05
N ALA A 60 10.27 11.12 16.82
CA ALA A 60 10.08 10.60 15.46
C ALA A 60 8.90 11.24 14.71
N TRP A 61 8.01 11.97 15.41
CA TRP A 61 6.82 12.60 14.86
C TRP A 61 7.11 13.47 13.64
N GLU A 62 8.19 14.26 13.67
CA GLU A 62 8.55 15.18 12.59
C GLU A 62 8.69 14.46 11.24
N SER A 63 9.17 13.22 11.25
CA SER A 63 9.34 12.41 10.04
C SER A 63 8.00 11.97 9.39
N PHE A 64 6.90 12.06 10.13
CA PHE A 64 5.55 11.73 9.67
C PHE A 64 4.68 12.96 9.42
N ASN A 65 5.09 14.14 9.92
CA ASN A 65 4.34 15.39 9.73
C ASN A 65 4.47 15.90 8.30
N VAL A 66 3.49 15.56 7.48
CA VAL A 66 3.41 15.99 6.07
C VAL A 66 2.32 17.02 5.83
N ARG A 67 1.49 17.34 6.84
CA ARG A 67 0.39 18.29 6.68
C ARG A 67 0.84 19.71 6.39
N GLU A 68 2.00 20.13 6.84
CA GLU A 68 2.58 21.44 6.52
C GLU A 68 2.78 21.65 5.01
N VAL A 69 3.20 20.59 4.29
CA VAL A 69 3.45 20.66 2.85
C VAL A 69 2.26 20.16 2.01
N ALA A 70 1.33 19.41 2.60
CA ALA A 70 0.20 18.81 1.90
C ALA A 70 -1.06 18.76 2.78
N PRO A 71 -1.67 19.91 3.12
CA PRO A 71 -2.76 19.99 4.10
C PRO A 71 -4.04 19.26 3.66
N GLU A 72 -4.32 19.14 2.35
CA GLU A 72 -5.61 18.69 1.83
C GLU A 72 -5.59 17.30 1.18
N ILE A 73 -4.43 16.63 1.10
CA ILE A 73 -4.37 15.29 0.50
C ILE A 73 -5.14 14.27 1.34
N LEU A 74 -5.64 13.21 0.71
CA LEU A 74 -6.05 12.01 1.45
C LEU A 74 -4.80 11.41 2.09
N LEU A 75 -4.67 11.55 3.41
CA LEU A 75 -3.56 11.02 4.19
C LEU A 75 -4.04 9.81 5.00
N ILE A 76 -3.33 8.70 4.90
CA ILE A 76 -3.66 7.45 5.58
C ILE A 76 -2.52 7.11 6.54
N GLY A 77 -2.83 7.07 7.83
CA GLY A 77 -1.93 6.59 8.87
C GLY A 77 -1.68 5.08 8.76
N ASN A 78 -0.73 4.55 9.55
CA ASN A 78 -0.36 3.13 9.40
C ASN A 78 0.19 2.54 10.71
N LEU A 79 -0.38 1.42 11.15
CA LEU A 79 0.10 0.61 12.27
C LEU A 79 0.14 -0.87 11.88
N GLY A 80 0.99 -1.64 12.55
CA GLY A 80 1.06 -3.08 12.35
C GLY A 80 0.03 -3.83 13.20
N ALA A 81 -0.53 -4.92 12.67
CA ALA A 81 -1.43 -5.79 13.41
C ALA A 81 -0.77 -6.45 14.63
N ALA A 82 0.53 -6.71 14.57
CA ALA A 82 1.31 -7.23 15.68
C ALA A 82 1.17 -6.34 16.93
N GLN A 83 1.17 -5.00 16.80
CA GLN A 83 1.05 -4.08 17.92
C GLN A 83 -0.29 -4.23 18.65
N PHE A 84 -1.38 -4.53 17.93
CA PHE A 84 -2.69 -4.78 18.54
C PHE A 84 -2.73 -6.09 19.31
N MET A 85 -1.91 -7.06 18.92
CA MET A 85 -1.71 -8.30 19.71
C MET A 85 -0.81 -8.08 20.92
N LEU A 86 -0.01 -7.01 20.94
CA LEU A 86 0.86 -6.60 22.04
C LEU A 86 0.22 -5.60 23.01
N GLY A 87 -1.07 -5.29 22.83
CA GLY A 87 -1.82 -4.45 23.76
C GLY A 87 -2.26 -3.09 23.21
N TYR A 88 -1.91 -2.74 21.95
CA TYR A 88 -2.52 -1.55 21.34
C TYR A 88 -4.03 -1.72 21.23
N GLY A 89 -4.74 -0.61 21.34
CA GLY A 89 -6.20 -0.52 21.24
C GLY A 89 -6.63 0.66 20.39
N ALA A 90 -7.89 1.04 20.56
CA ALA A 90 -8.47 2.20 19.89
C ALA A 90 -7.76 3.52 20.25
N GLU A 91 -7.23 3.64 21.47
CA GLU A 91 -6.46 4.81 21.90
C GLU A 91 -5.22 5.04 21.04
N GLN A 92 -4.37 4.01 20.87
CA GLN A 92 -3.15 4.10 20.05
C GLN A 92 -3.49 4.30 18.57
N ALA A 93 -4.59 3.70 18.10
CA ALA A 93 -5.10 3.92 16.75
C ALA A 93 -5.53 5.38 16.52
N ARG A 94 -6.25 5.99 17.49
CA ARG A 94 -6.62 7.42 17.44
C ARG A 94 -5.38 8.31 17.47
N ARG A 95 -4.45 8.06 18.40
CA ARG A 95 -3.20 8.82 18.47
C ARG A 95 -2.43 8.80 17.15
N ALA A 96 -2.33 7.63 16.49
CA ALA A 96 -1.66 7.52 15.19
C ALA A 96 -2.33 8.36 14.10
N VAL A 97 -3.64 8.53 14.15
CA VAL A 97 -4.41 9.36 13.20
C VAL A 97 -4.32 10.83 13.58
N ASP A 98 -4.61 11.17 14.83
CA ASP A 98 -4.76 12.55 15.30
C ASP A 98 -3.43 13.31 15.27
N GLU A 99 -2.33 12.68 15.72
CA GLU A 99 -1.00 13.31 15.80
C GLU A 99 -0.46 13.76 14.43
N VAL A 100 -0.88 13.12 13.34
CA VAL A 100 -0.51 13.50 11.95
C VAL A 100 -1.70 14.04 11.16
N MET A 101 -2.86 14.20 11.80
CA MET A 101 -4.12 14.64 11.15
C MET A 101 -4.46 13.78 9.92
N ALA A 102 -4.33 12.46 10.03
CA ALA A 102 -4.69 11.54 8.95
C ALA A 102 -6.22 11.44 8.79
N ASP A 103 -6.68 11.07 7.59
CA ASP A 103 -8.11 10.90 7.28
C ASP A 103 -8.58 9.45 7.51
N ALA A 104 -7.66 8.49 7.64
CA ALA A 104 -7.91 7.07 7.79
C ALA A 104 -6.71 6.35 8.40
N LEU A 105 -6.89 5.10 8.82
CA LEU A 105 -5.81 4.25 9.33
C LEU A 105 -5.70 2.97 8.51
N ALA A 106 -4.51 2.65 8.01
CA ALA A 106 -4.17 1.33 7.49
C ALA A 106 -3.59 0.46 8.60
N ILE A 107 -4.10 -0.76 8.76
CA ILE A 107 -3.53 -1.76 9.65
C ILE A 107 -2.88 -2.84 8.77
N HIS A 108 -1.55 -2.98 8.87
CA HIS A 108 -0.84 -3.94 8.05
C HIS A 108 -0.67 -5.29 8.73
N LEU A 109 -0.90 -6.34 7.94
CA LEU A 109 -0.66 -7.73 8.30
C LEU A 109 0.68 -8.14 7.69
N ASN A 110 1.63 -8.55 8.52
CA ASN A 110 2.99 -8.89 8.09
C ASN A 110 3.55 -10.15 8.78
N PRO A 111 2.76 -11.25 8.90
CA PRO A 111 3.17 -12.41 9.70
C PRO A 111 4.48 -13.06 9.22
N LEU A 112 4.71 -13.12 7.91
CA LEU A 112 5.95 -13.68 7.37
C LEU A 112 7.16 -12.78 7.66
N GLN A 113 6.99 -11.46 7.58
CA GLN A 113 8.02 -10.51 7.98
C GLN A 113 8.35 -10.68 9.47
N GLU A 114 7.36 -10.66 10.35
CA GLU A 114 7.55 -10.81 11.80
C GLU A 114 8.21 -12.14 12.16
N ALA A 115 7.87 -13.23 11.46
CA ALA A 115 8.49 -14.53 11.70
C ALA A 115 9.99 -14.59 11.32
N LEU A 116 10.45 -13.72 10.44
CA LEU A 116 11.84 -13.65 9.97
C LEU A 116 12.62 -12.50 10.57
N GLN A 117 11.93 -11.48 11.05
CA GLN A 117 12.52 -10.31 11.68
C GLN A 117 13.15 -10.67 13.03
N ARG A 118 14.33 -10.16 13.29
CA ARG A 118 14.99 -10.35 14.61
C ARG A 118 14.15 -9.67 15.70
N GLY A 119 13.64 -10.47 16.64
CA GLY A 119 12.74 -9.98 17.69
C GLY A 119 11.32 -9.67 17.23
N GLY A 120 10.91 -10.19 16.07
CA GLY A 120 9.53 -10.05 15.58
C GLY A 120 8.52 -10.84 16.40
N ASP A 121 7.24 -10.46 16.31
CA ASP A 121 6.16 -11.08 17.09
C ASP A 121 5.38 -12.11 16.25
N THR A 122 5.37 -13.35 16.72
CA THR A 122 4.66 -14.48 16.10
C THR A 122 3.33 -14.82 16.77
N ARG A 123 2.85 -14.04 17.73
CA ARG A 123 1.56 -14.23 18.41
C ARG A 123 0.40 -13.69 17.58
N TRP A 124 -0.01 -14.44 16.57
CA TRP A 124 -1.04 -14.04 15.61
C TRP A 124 -2.40 -14.69 15.83
N GLN A 125 -2.53 -15.59 16.81
CA GLN A 125 -3.80 -16.23 17.12
C GLN A 125 -4.86 -15.21 17.57
N GLY A 126 -6.01 -15.16 16.88
CA GLY A 126 -7.09 -14.23 17.19
C GLY A 126 -6.92 -12.81 16.62
N VAL A 127 -5.90 -12.55 15.80
CA VAL A 127 -5.65 -11.21 15.23
C VAL A 127 -6.86 -10.64 14.49
N THR A 128 -7.54 -11.41 13.67
CA THR A 128 -8.72 -10.95 12.91
C THR A 128 -9.87 -10.54 13.84
N TYR A 129 -10.08 -11.29 14.93
CA TYR A 129 -11.08 -10.92 15.94
C TYR A 129 -10.68 -9.61 16.64
N ARG A 130 -9.42 -9.50 17.07
CA ARG A 130 -8.91 -8.28 17.74
C ARG A 130 -9.05 -7.05 16.86
N LEU A 131 -8.66 -7.13 15.60
CA LEU A 131 -8.76 -6.02 14.66
C LEU A 131 -10.21 -5.58 14.43
N LYS A 132 -11.16 -6.53 14.32
CA LYS A 132 -12.59 -6.20 14.23
C LYS A 132 -13.12 -5.51 15.48
N GLN A 133 -12.67 -5.92 16.67
CA GLN A 133 -13.05 -5.25 17.92
C GLN A 133 -12.56 -3.80 17.91
N VAL A 134 -11.26 -3.58 17.68
CA VAL A 134 -10.68 -2.24 17.66
C VAL A 134 -11.35 -1.36 16.59
N ALA A 135 -11.55 -1.87 15.38
CA ALA A 135 -12.15 -1.09 14.30
C ALA A 135 -13.59 -0.65 14.59
N ARG A 136 -14.37 -1.38 15.44
CA ARG A 136 -15.71 -0.98 15.86
C ARG A 136 -15.72 0.21 16.83
N GLU A 137 -14.60 0.48 17.48
CA GLU A 137 -14.44 1.58 18.42
C GLU A 137 -13.95 2.87 17.76
N LEU A 138 -13.58 2.81 16.46
CA LEU A 138 -13.02 3.94 15.72
C LEU A 138 -14.09 4.62 14.87
N ASP A 139 -14.01 5.94 14.76
CA ASP A 139 -14.94 6.81 14.04
C ASP A 139 -14.38 7.28 12.67
N PHE A 140 -13.23 6.78 12.27
CA PHE A 140 -12.60 7.02 10.96
C PHE A 140 -12.42 5.73 10.17
N PRO A 141 -12.23 5.81 8.83
CA PRO A 141 -12.07 4.63 7.99
C PRO A 141 -10.84 3.81 8.35
N VAL A 142 -11.01 2.48 8.48
CA VAL A 142 -9.92 1.53 8.70
C VAL A 142 -9.72 0.68 7.45
N ILE A 143 -8.46 0.55 7.03
CA ILE A 143 -8.02 -0.24 5.87
C ILE A 143 -7.22 -1.43 6.39
N ILE A 144 -7.52 -2.62 5.92
CA ILE A 144 -6.66 -3.79 6.12
C ILE A 144 -5.71 -3.90 4.93
N LYS A 145 -4.43 -4.11 5.18
CA LYS A 145 -3.44 -4.31 4.13
C LYS A 145 -2.43 -5.41 4.47
N GLU A 146 -1.84 -5.95 3.44
CA GLU A 146 -0.63 -6.77 3.56
C GLU A 146 0.61 -5.93 3.17
N VAL A 147 1.80 -6.48 3.18
CA VAL A 147 3.06 -5.72 2.98
C VAL A 147 3.87 -6.17 1.75
N GLY A 148 3.38 -7.14 0.98
CA GLY A 148 4.05 -7.61 -0.24
C GLY A 148 3.97 -9.12 -0.46
N HIS A 149 3.22 -9.85 0.37
CA HIS A 149 2.96 -11.29 0.23
C HIS A 149 1.49 -11.59 -0.11
N GLY A 150 0.61 -10.59 -0.06
CA GLY A 150 -0.76 -10.65 -0.55
C GLY A 150 -1.78 -11.19 0.44
N LEU A 151 -2.92 -10.50 0.57
CA LEU A 151 -4.06 -11.00 1.33
C LEU A 151 -4.66 -12.22 0.62
N ASP A 152 -4.68 -13.35 1.29
CA ASP A 152 -5.31 -14.57 0.81
C ASP A 152 -6.83 -14.59 1.06
N ALA A 153 -7.53 -15.52 0.40
CA ALA A 153 -8.98 -15.63 0.52
C ALA A 153 -9.46 -16.07 1.91
N ALA A 154 -8.65 -16.80 2.69
CA ALA A 154 -9.01 -17.23 4.04
C ALA A 154 -8.98 -16.04 5.00
N THR A 155 -7.91 -15.25 4.96
CA THR A 155 -7.78 -14.00 5.71
C THR A 155 -8.89 -13.02 5.37
N LEU A 156 -9.19 -12.84 4.07
CA LEU A 156 -10.28 -11.96 3.62
C LEU A 156 -11.64 -12.41 4.15
N ARG A 157 -11.94 -13.72 4.12
CA ARG A 157 -13.19 -14.25 4.72
C ARG A 157 -13.27 -14.00 6.22
N ALA A 158 -12.16 -14.18 6.92
CA ALA A 158 -12.10 -13.97 8.37
C ALA A 158 -12.30 -12.49 8.76
N LEU A 159 -12.06 -11.56 7.84
CA LEU A 159 -12.20 -10.10 8.05
C LEU A 159 -13.48 -9.52 7.43
N ALA A 160 -14.24 -10.31 6.65
CA ALA A 160 -15.35 -9.84 5.82
C ALA A 160 -16.49 -9.15 6.59
N ASP A 161 -16.74 -9.56 7.83
CA ASP A 161 -17.77 -9.02 8.73
C ASP A 161 -17.26 -7.86 9.62
N GLY A 162 -16.02 -7.44 9.42
CA GLY A 162 -15.43 -6.28 10.10
C GLY A 162 -15.82 -4.95 9.47
N PRO A 163 -15.81 -3.84 10.21
CA PRO A 163 -16.14 -2.51 9.72
C PRO A 163 -14.96 -1.89 8.97
N PHE A 164 -14.39 -2.61 8.01
CA PHE A 164 -13.24 -2.14 7.23
C PHE A 164 -13.70 -1.43 5.95
N ALA A 165 -13.20 -0.21 5.75
CA ALA A 165 -13.59 0.64 4.63
C ALA A 165 -12.95 0.19 3.30
N ALA A 166 -11.75 -0.42 3.36
CA ALA A 166 -11.04 -0.91 2.18
C ALA A 166 -10.04 -2.03 2.53
N TYR A 167 -9.58 -2.75 1.50
CA TYR A 167 -8.56 -3.79 1.61
C TYR A 167 -7.47 -3.54 0.57
N ASP A 168 -6.22 -3.39 1.01
CA ASP A 168 -5.05 -3.32 0.14
C ASP A 168 -4.42 -4.71 0.05
N VAL A 169 -4.52 -5.32 -1.12
CA VAL A 169 -4.07 -6.70 -1.30
C VAL A 169 -2.55 -6.86 -1.14
N ALA A 170 -1.76 -5.84 -1.43
CA ALA A 170 -0.30 -5.81 -1.31
C ALA A 170 0.37 -7.13 -1.71
N GLY A 171 0.10 -7.56 -2.96
CA GLY A 171 0.44 -8.88 -3.44
C GLY A 171 1.92 -9.11 -3.71
N ALA A 172 2.29 -10.39 -3.84
CA ALA A 172 3.63 -10.77 -4.28
C ALA A 172 3.89 -10.29 -5.71
N GLY A 173 5.11 -9.77 -5.94
CA GLY A 173 5.54 -9.19 -7.22
C GLY A 173 6.35 -7.91 -7.07
N GLY A 174 6.39 -7.31 -5.87
CA GLY A 174 7.18 -6.15 -5.51
C GLY A 174 8.34 -6.48 -4.58
N THR A 175 8.47 -5.71 -3.50
CA THR A 175 9.43 -5.96 -2.43
C THR A 175 9.01 -7.21 -1.65
N SER A 176 9.92 -8.15 -1.50
CA SER A 176 9.75 -9.29 -0.58
C SER A 176 10.37 -8.92 0.77
N TRP A 177 9.54 -8.65 1.77
CA TRP A 177 10.01 -8.38 3.12
C TRP A 177 10.71 -9.59 3.74
N ALA A 178 10.31 -10.82 3.37
CA ALA A 178 11.03 -12.03 3.74
C ALA A 178 12.50 -12.02 3.27
N ARG A 179 12.77 -11.46 2.10
CA ARG A 179 14.14 -11.27 1.58
C ARG A 179 14.86 -10.15 2.33
N VAL A 180 14.18 -9.04 2.57
CA VAL A 180 14.75 -7.89 3.28
C VAL A 180 15.19 -8.30 4.69
N GLU A 181 14.31 -8.96 5.45
CA GLU A 181 14.62 -9.38 6.82
C GLU A 181 15.81 -10.36 6.88
N GLN A 182 15.91 -11.31 5.95
CA GLN A 182 17.06 -12.22 5.90
C GLN A 182 18.36 -11.48 5.57
N LEU A 183 18.31 -10.50 4.65
CA LEU A 183 19.48 -9.67 4.32
C LEU A 183 19.92 -8.81 5.50
N VAL A 184 18.97 -8.21 6.23
CA VAL A 184 19.25 -7.40 7.42
C VAL A 184 19.83 -8.27 8.56
N ALA A 185 19.21 -9.44 8.81
CA ALA A 185 19.63 -10.31 9.92
C ALA A 185 20.96 -11.03 9.67
N HIS A 186 21.25 -11.39 8.42
CA HIS A 186 22.32 -12.34 8.09
C HIS A 186 23.27 -11.86 6.98
N GLY A 187 23.03 -10.71 6.34
CA GLY A 187 23.78 -10.24 5.19
C GLY A 187 23.54 -11.03 3.89
N GLN A 188 22.78 -12.12 3.97
CA GLN A 188 22.49 -13.00 2.83
C GLN A 188 21.13 -13.68 3.00
N VAL A 189 20.59 -14.23 1.91
CA VAL A 189 19.33 -14.98 1.90
C VAL A 189 19.64 -16.47 2.15
N HIS A 190 19.22 -16.99 3.29
CA HIS A 190 19.39 -18.42 3.65
C HIS A 190 18.26 -19.30 3.13
N SER A 191 17.03 -18.76 3.06
CA SER A 191 15.83 -19.50 2.65
C SER A 191 15.16 -18.81 1.46
N PRO A 192 15.64 -19.03 0.23
CA PRO A 192 15.08 -18.39 -0.97
C PRO A 192 13.59 -18.69 -1.17
N ASP A 193 13.14 -19.90 -0.82
CA ASP A 193 11.74 -20.32 -0.97
C ASP A 193 10.78 -19.49 -0.11
N LEU A 194 11.22 -19.08 1.09
CA LEU A 194 10.42 -18.17 1.93
C LEU A 194 10.25 -16.79 1.30
N CYS A 195 11.18 -16.37 0.45
CA CYS A 195 11.08 -15.10 -0.28
C CYS A 195 10.04 -15.13 -1.41
N GLU A 196 9.67 -16.33 -1.87
CA GLU A 196 8.70 -16.56 -2.94
C GLU A 196 7.29 -16.87 -2.39
N LEU A 197 7.14 -17.00 -1.06
CA LEU A 197 5.83 -17.18 -0.43
C LEU A 197 4.95 -15.97 -0.69
N GLY A 198 3.66 -16.24 -0.90
CA GLY A 198 2.64 -15.22 -1.03
C GLY A 198 1.72 -15.41 -2.23
N VAL A 199 0.72 -14.55 -2.32
CA VAL A 199 -0.28 -14.53 -3.39
C VAL A 199 0.09 -13.41 -4.36
N PRO A 200 0.35 -13.70 -5.66
CA PRO A 200 0.61 -12.67 -6.66
C PRO A 200 -0.52 -11.63 -6.74
N THR A 201 -0.18 -10.36 -6.92
CA THR A 201 -1.12 -9.21 -6.87
C THR A 201 -2.37 -9.42 -7.73
N ALA A 202 -2.23 -9.90 -8.97
CA ALA A 202 -3.37 -10.17 -9.84
C ALA A 202 -4.28 -11.29 -9.31
N GLN A 203 -3.70 -12.30 -8.68
CA GLN A 203 -4.44 -13.41 -8.06
C GLN A 203 -5.13 -12.94 -6.78
N ALA A 204 -4.43 -12.18 -5.95
CA ALA A 204 -4.96 -11.60 -4.71
C ALA A 204 -6.17 -10.70 -5.00
N LEU A 205 -6.11 -9.85 -6.03
CA LEU A 205 -7.24 -9.02 -6.48
C LEU A 205 -8.44 -9.86 -6.92
N ARG A 206 -8.24 -10.91 -7.74
CA ARG A 206 -9.34 -11.80 -8.17
C ARG A 206 -9.97 -12.51 -6.98
N GLN A 207 -9.15 -12.99 -6.03
CA GLN A 207 -9.63 -13.62 -4.80
C GLN A 207 -10.40 -12.63 -3.93
N ALA A 208 -9.87 -11.40 -3.75
CA ALA A 208 -10.50 -10.35 -2.97
C ALA A 208 -11.85 -9.94 -3.57
N ARG A 209 -11.91 -9.70 -4.88
CA ARG A 209 -13.17 -9.35 -5.56
C ARG A 209 -14.22 -10.46 -5.49
N LYS A 210 -13.78 -11.74 -5.56
CA LYS A 210 -14.68 -12.89 -5.39
C LYS A 210 -15.19 -13.04 -3.96
N THR A 211 -14.31 -12.81 -2.97
CA THR A 211 -14.62 -13.00 -1.53
C THR A 211 -15.41 -11.83 -0.97
N LEU A 212 -15.11 -10.61 -1.43
CA LEU A 212 -15.68 -9.34 -0.97
C LEU A 212 -16.17 -8.53 -2.17
N PRO A 213 -17.30 -8.90 -2.82
CA PRO A 213 -17.72 -8.29 -4.08
C PRO A 213 -17.99 -6.78 -3.99
N GLY A 214 -18.44 -6.29 -2.83
CA GLY A 214 -18.76 -4.87 -2.59
C GLY A 214 -17.65 -4.05 -1.95
N ALA A 215 -16.51 -4.66 -1.56
CA ALA A 215 -15.45 -3.95 -0.86
C ALA A 215 -14.66 -3.01 -1.79
N GLN A 216 -14.17 -1.90 -1.23
CA GLN A 216 -13.16 -1.09 -1.90
C GLN A 216 -11.80 -1.81 -1.84
N LEU A 217 -11.17 -2.01 -3.00
CA LEU A 217 -9.89 -2.69 -3.11
C LEU A 217 -8.80 -1.74 -3.56
N ILE A 218 -7.66 -1.81 -2.88
CA ILE A 218 -6.42 -1.17 -3.29
C ILE A 218 -5.51 -2.24 -3.88
N ALA A 219 -4.95 -1.98 -5.04
CA ALA A 219 -3.94 -2.85 -5.64
C ALA A 219 -2.56 -2.29 -5.37
N SER A 220 -1.78 -2.98 -4.57
CA SER A 220 -0.36 -2.72 -4.41
C SER A 220 0.46 -4.01 -4.50
N GLY A 221 1.79 -3.89 -4.46
CA GLY A 221 2.70 -5.01 -4.68
C GLY A 221 3.03 -5.23 -6.15
N GLY A 222 4.21 -4.75 -6.57
CA GLY A 222 4.70 -4.92 -7.94
C GLY A 222 4.10 -3.99 -8.99
N ILE A 223 3.33 -2.99 -8.63
CA ILE A 223 2.85 -1.95 -9.55
C ILE A 223 4.01 -1.00 -9.86
N ARG A 224 4.44 -0.95 -11.12
CA ARG A 224 5.62 -0.19 -11.57
C ARG A 224 5.36 0.74 -12.75
N SER A 225 4.24 0.54 -13.45
CA SER A 225 3.89 1.29 -14.66
C SER A 225 2.40 1.61 -14.70
N GLY A 226 2.02 2.60 -15.48
CA GLY A 226 0.62 2.90 -15.75
C GLY A 226 -0.13 1.73 -16.39
N LEU A 227 0.57 0.86 -17.13
CA LEU A 227 -0.02 -0.36 -17.68
C LEU A 227 -0.35 -1.38 -16.56
N ASP A 228 0.52 -1.53 -15.57
CA ASP A 228 0.22 -2.39 -14.40
C ASP A 228 -1.00 -1.84 -13.63
N ALA A 229 -1.07 -0.51 -13.48
CA ALA A 229 -2.24 0.14 -12.88
C ALA A 229 -3.53 -0.14 -13.68
N ALA A 230 -3.50 -0.01 -15.01
CA ALA A 230 -4.65 -0.31 -15.87
C ALA A 230 -5.11 -1.77 -15.69
N ARG A 231 -4.17 -2.72 -15.64
CA ARG A 231 -4.45 -4.15 -15.38
C ARG A 231 -5.09 -4.36 -14.00
N ALA A 232 -4.55 -3.73 -12.97
CA ALA A 232 -5.08 -3.84 -11.61
C ALA A 232 -6.51 -3.28 -11.50
N LEU A 233 -6.78 -2.13 -12.10
CA LEU A 233 -8.11 -1.54 -12.17
C LEU A 233 -9.09 -2.45 -12.93
N SER A 234 -8.66 -3.09 -14.02
CA SER A 234 -9.49 -4.05 -14.78
C SER A 234 -9.81 -5.32 -14.00
N LEU A 235 -9.03 -5.64 -12.97
CA LEU A 235 -9.28 -6.74 -12.03
C LEU A 235 -10.15 -6.33 -10.85
N GLY A 236 -10.61 -5.07 -10.82
CA GLY A 236 -11.57 -4.57 -9.85
C GLY A 236 -10.99 -3.76 -8.71
N ALA A 237 -9.74 -3.30 -8.80
CA ALA A 237 -9.23 -2.32 -7.83
C ALA A 237 -9.91 -0.95 -8.05
N GLU A 238 -10.20 -0.24 -6.96
CA GLU A 238 -10.65 1.16 -6.98
C GLU A 238 -9.50 2.11 -7.23
N VAL A 239 -8.37 1.83 -6.60
CA VAL A 239 -7.13 2.60 -6.74
C VAL A 239 -5.93 1.65 -6.71
N VAL A 240 -4.81 2.13 -7.20
CA VAL A 240 -3.53 1.44 -7.06
C VAL A 240 -2.64 2.20 -6.09
N ALA A 241 -1.75 1.49 -5.38
CA ALA A 241 -0.74 2.13 -4.56
C ALA A 241 0.66 1.76 -5.06
N VAL A 242 1.52 2.77 -5.20
CA VAL A 242 2.90 2.65 -5.68
C VAL A 242 3.84 3.06 -4.55
N ALA A 243 4.79 2.19 -4.22
CA ALA A 243 5.74 2.41 -3.14
C ALA A 243 7.19 2.47 -3.65
N ARG A 244 7.89 1.35 -3.69
CA ARG A 244 9.31 1.27 -3.97
C ARG A 244 9.81 2.07 -5.20
N PRO A 245 9.12 2.10 -6.35
CA PRO A 245 9.58 2.89 -7.50
C PRO A 245 9.70 4.39 -7.23
N LEU A 246 9.00 4.90 -6.20
CA LEU A 246 9.05 6.30 -5.80
C LEU A 246 10.17 6.62 -4.81
N LEU A 247 10.84 5.62 -4.25
CA LEU A 247 11.82 5.83 -3.17
C LEU A 247 13.03 6.62 -3.65
N GLU A 248 13.62 6.23 -4.79
CA GLU A 248 14.79 6.92 -5.35
C GLU A 248 14.44 8.35 -5.84
N PRO A 249 13.36 8.58 -6.62
CA PRO A 249 12.94 9.93 -6.93
C PRO A 249 12.67 10.81 -5.72
N ALA A 250 12.04 10.25 -4.67
CA ALA A 250 11.71 11.00 -3.47
C ALA A 250 12.94 11.30 -2.56
N LEU A 251 14.01 10.53 -2.70
CA LEU A 251 15.30 10.85 -2.08
C LEU A 251 15.98 12.04 -2.78
N ASP A 252 15.77 12.18 -4.09
CA ASP A 252 16.32 13.30 -4.87
C ASP A 252 15.56 14.60 -4.59
N SER A 253 14.27 14.64 -4.96
CA SER A 253 13.44 15.83 -4.74
C SER A 253 11.93 15.55 -4.88
N SER A 254 11.11 16.54 -4.49
CA SER A 254 9.67 16.52 -4.76
C SER A 254 9.35 16.58 -6.25
N GLU A 255 10.15 17.34 -7.02
CA GLU A 255 10.02 17.50 -8.46
C GLU A 255 10.32 16.19 -9.20
N ALA A 256 11.34 15.45 -8.78
CA ALA A 256 11.67 14.13 -9.33
C ALA A 256 10.55 13.10 -9.04
N ALA A 257 10.02 13.09 -7.81
CA ALA A 257 8.88 12.25 -7.44
C ALA A 257 7.62 12.62 -8.25
N GLU A 258 7.35 13.91 -8.41
CA GLU A 258 6.23 14.41 -9.20
C GLU A 258 6.38 14.04 -10.69
N ALA A 259 7.56 14.21 -11.28
CA ALA A 259 7.84 13.86 -12.67
C ALA A 259 7.62 12.37 -12.93
N TRP A 260 8.07 11.50 -11.99
CA TRP A 260 7.84 10.06 -12.07
C TRP A 260 6.33 9.74 -12.04
N LEU A 261 5.59 10.34 -11.10
CA LEU A 261 4.14 10.15 -10.99
C LEU A 261 3.38 10.68 -12.21
N ARG A 262 3.78 11.81 -12.79
CA ARG A 262 3.18 12.33 -14.03
C ARG A 262 3.33 11.35 -15.18
N ASN A 263 4.52 10.78 -15.35
CA ASN A 263 4.77 9.76 -16.39
C ASN A 263 3.90 8.52 -16.14
N PHE A 264 3.84 8.03 -14.92
CA PHE A 264 3.00 6.90 -14.54
C PHE A 264 1.51 7.14 -14.83
N ILE A 265 1.00 8.32 -14.47
CA ILE A 265 -0.40 8.71 -14.74
C ILE A 265 -0.64 8.85 -16.24
N GLN A 266 0.32 9.37 -16.99
CA GLN A 266 0.21 9.47 -18.44
C GLN A 266 0.19 8.10 -19.12
N GLU A 267 1.03 7.16 -18.69
CA GLU A 267 0.99 5.78 -19.17
C GLU A 267 -0.37 5.12 -18.87
N LEU A 268 -0.89 5.30 -17.66
CA LEU A 268 -2.23 4.81 -17.28
C LEU A 268 -3.29 5.40 -18.22
N ARG A 269 -3.24 6.70 -18.48
CA ARG A 269 -4.18 7.38 -19.40
C ARG A 269 -4.13 6.79 -20.80
N VAL A 270 -2.93 6.54 -21.32
CA VAL A 270 -2.73 5.94 -22.65
C VAL A 270 -3.27 4.51 -22.66
N ALA A 271 -2.94 3.70 -21.67
CA ALA A 271 -3.39 2.30 -21.59
C ALA A 271 -4.92 2.20 -21.58
N LEU A 272 -5.59 3.05 -20.80
CA LEU A 272 -7.06 3.07 -20.74
C LEU A 272 -7.69 3.65 -22.01
N PHE A 273 -7.09 4.67 -22.61
CA PHE A 273 -7.55 5.23 -23.88
C PHE A 273 -7.49 4.17 -25.01
N VAL A 274 -6.36 3.49 -25.16
CA VAL A 274 -6.18 2.39 -26.13
C VAL A 274 -7.11 1.22 -25.81
N GLY A 275 -7.44 1.01 -24.52
CA GLY A 275 -8.46 0.05 -24.07
C GLY A 275 -9.90 0.42 -24.46
N GLY A 276 -10.14 1.62 -25.02
CA GLY A 276 -11.46 2.08 -25.44
C GLY A 276 -12.33 2.61 -24.30
N TYR A 277 -11.73 2.90 -23.15
CA TYR A 277 -12.46 3.43 -21.99
C TYR A 277 -12.54 4.97 -22.03
N ARG A 278 -13.66 5.52 -21.57
CA ARG A 278 -13.87 6.97 -21.43
C ARG A 278 -13.47 7.49 -20.04
N ASP A 279 -13.64 6.64 -19.03
CA ASP A 279 -13.27 6.95 -17.65
C ASP A 279 -12.93 5.68 -16.85
N VAL A 280 -12.38 5.87 -15.64
CA VAL A 280 -11.94 4.79 -14.75
C VAL A 280 -13.09 3.89 -14.30
N ARG A 281 -14.33 4.39 -14.23
CA ARG A 281 -15.48 3.61 -13.78
C ARG A 281 -15.88 2.54 -14.79
N GLU A 282 -15.70 2.82 -16.07
CA GLU A 282 -15.95 1.84 -17.14
C GLU A 282 -15.01 0.64 -17.05
N VAL A 283 -13.76 0.87 -16.62
CA VAL A 283 -12.76 -0.20 -16.43
C VAL A 283 -13.24 -1.21 -15.40
N ARG A 284 -13.75 -0.75 -14.28
CA ARG A 284 -14.22 -1.58 -13.15
C ARG A 284 -15.50 -2.33 -13.48
N GLY A 285 -16.36 -1.76 -14.32
CA GLY A 285 -17.65 -2.35 -14.71
C GLY A 285 -17.55 -3.56 -15.64
N GLY A 286 -16.35 -3.94 -16.06
CA GLY A 286 -16.12 -5.12 -16.88
C GLY A 286 -16.72 -5.03 -18.31
N LYS A 287 -17.25 -3.89 -18.69
CA LYS A 287 -17.83 -3.64 -20.02
C LYS A 287 -16.71 -3.23 -20.97
N GLY A 288 -16.04 -4.18 -21.59
CA GLY A 288 -14.94 -3.82 -22.41
C GLY A 288 -14.84 -4.49 -23.77
N THR A 289 -14.09 -3.84 -24.62
CA THR A 289 -13.71 -4.22 -25.97
C THR A 289 -12.70 -5.38 -25.97
N PRO A 290 -12.42 -6.03 -27.12
CA PRO A 290 -11.41 -7.09 -27.26
C PRO A 290 -10.01 -6.73 -26.73
N LEU A 291 -9.68 -5.44 -26.57
CA LEU A 291 -8.44 -5.00 -25.93
C LEU A 291 -8.39 -5.28 -24.42
N GLN A 292 -9.56 -5.52 -23.78
CA GLN A 292 -9.59 -6.10 -22.44
C GLN A 292 -8.90 -7.46 -22.36
N ALA A 293 -8.93 -8.24 -23.43
CA ALA A 293 -8.15 -9.47 -23.53
C ALA A 293 -6.65 -9.15 -23.41
N ALA A 294 -6.15 -8.12 -24.08
CA ALA A 294 -4.74 -7.71 -24.02
C ALA A 294 -4.37 -7.12 -22.64
N LEU A 295 -5.26 -6.37 -21.96
CA LEU A 295 -5.04 -5.93 -20.59
C LEU A 295 -5.19 -7.10 -19.59
N ARG A 296 -5.97 -8.13 -19.93
CA ARG A 296 -6.15 -9.36 -19.13
C ARG A 296 -5.04 -10.39 -19.36
N VAL A 297 -4.23 -10.26 -20.42
CA VAL A 297 -3.26 -11.27 -20.82
C VAL A 297 -2.00 -11.22 -19.98
N THR A 298 -1.77 -12.36 -19.39
CA THR A 298 -0.61 -12.94 -18.71
C THR A 298 -0.11 -12.28 -17.44
N PRO A 299 0.01 -13.07 -16.37
CA PRO A 299 0.65 -12.66 -15.12
C PRO A 299 2.18 -12.73 -15.25
N SER A 300 2.76 -12.03 -16.19
CA SER A 300 4.18 -11.72 -16.11
C SER A 300 4.34 -10.35 -15.46
N PHE A 301 4.02 -10.24 -14.19
CA PHE A 301 4.79 -9.32 -13.38
C PHE A 301 6.23 -9.86 -13.50
N ARG A 302 7.04 -9.23 -14.36
CA ARG A 302 8.42 -9.66 -14.57
C ARG A 302 9.06 -9.77 -13.20
N LYS A 303 9.61 -10.96 -12.88
CA LYS A 303 10.48 -11.10 -11.71
C LYS A 303 11.50 -9.97 -11.81
N ALA A 304 11.51 -9.09 -10.81
CA ALA A 304 12.50 -8.02 -10.79
C ALA A 304 13.89 -8.68 -10.84
N PRO A 305 14.85 -8.17 -11.64
CA PRO A 305 16.21 -8.64 -11.54
C PRO A 305 16.64 -8.50 -10.08
N CYS A 306 17.30 -9.53 -9.58
CA CYS A 306 17.81 -9.58 -8.23
C CYS A 306 18.85 -8.45 -8.08
N PHE A 307 18.47 -7.31 -7.50
CA PHE A 307 19.44 -6.28 -7.18
C PHE A 307 20.26 -6.74 -5.96
N ALA A 308 21.38 -7.40 -6.26
CA ALA A 308 22.52 -7.43 -5.39
C ALA A 308 23.20 -6.06 -5.50
N ALA A 309 22.84 -5.11 -4.65
CA ALA A 309 23.64 -3.98 -4.22
C ALA A 309 22.76 -2.85 -3.65
N LEU A 310 22.16 -3.07 -2.50
CA LEU A 310 21.99 -1.98 -1.55
C LEU A 310 22.94 -2.31 -0.40
N ARG A 311 24.06 -1.60 -0.31
CA ARG A 311 24.82 -1.54 0.93
C ARG A 311 23.90 -0.84 1.92
N VAL A 312 23.19 -1.63 2.69
CA VAL A 312 22.45 -1.14 3.86
C VAL A 312 23.51 -0.87 4.91
N SER A 313 23.82 0.39 5.12
CA SER A 313 24.52 0.79 6.36
C SER A 313 23.60 0.47 7.52
N PRO A 314 24.10 -0.13 8.60
CA PRO A 314 23.27 -0.40 9.77
C PRO A 314 22.79 0.92 10.35
N TRP A 315 21.52 0.97 10.62
CA TRP A 315 20.83 2.02 11.39
C TRP A 315 20.99 1.79 12.88
#